data_c4cd954ed6177a82e2443e690c5b134b
#
_entry.id   c4cd954ed6177a82e2443e690c5b134b
#
_cell.length_a   1.000
_cell.length_b   1.000
_cell.length_c   1.000
_cell.angle_alpha   90.00
_cell.angle_beta   90.00
_cell.angle_gamma   90.00
#
_symmetry.space_group_name_H-M   'P 1'
#
loop_
_entity.id
_entity.type
_entity.pdbx_description
1 polymer ?
#
loop_
_entity_poly.entity_id
_entity_poly.type
_entity_poly.pdbx_seq_one_letter_code
_entity_poly.pdbx_strand_id
1 'polypeptide(L)'
;MTWETVIGLEIHVQLNTKSKIFSGASTAFGAEPNAHASVVECALPGVLPVMNREVVEKAIKLGLALNAKINQKNVFDRKNYFYPDLPKGYQISQLDLPIVEHGQLEIVVGDDVKMINVTRAHMEEDAGKSVHEGLNGATGIDLNRAGTPLLEVVSEPEMRSAAEAVAYAKALHLSLIHI
;
A
#
# COMPACT_ATOMS: atom_id res chain seq x y z
N MET A 1 -22.50 -6.59 31.36
CA MET A 1 -21.41 -6.10 30.54
C MET A 1 -21.97 -5.82 29.15
N THR A 2 -21.79 -4.63 28.65
CA THR A 2 -22.15 -4.26 27.27
C THR A 2 -20.87 -4.33 26.44
N TRP A 3 -20.92 -5.02 25.30
CA TRP A 3 -19.84 -5.04 24.33
C TRP A 3 -19.91 -3.81 23.42
N GLU A 4 -18.78 -3.21 23.11
CA GLU A 4 -18.64 -2.15 22.11
C GLU A 4 -17.77 -2.64 20.95
N THR A 5 -18.25 -2.44 19.73
CA THR A 5 -17.47 -2.71 18.52
C THR A 5 -16.50 -1.55 18.28
N VAL A 6 -15.22 -1.85 18.07
CA VAL A 6 -14.16 -0.89 17.74
C VAL A 6 -13.46 -1.35 16.47
N ILE A 7 -13.45 -0.50 15.43
CA ILE A 7 -12.94 -0.85 14.13
C ILE A 7 -11.91 0.21 13.67
N GLY A 8 -10.71 -0.24 13.34
CA GLY A 8 -9.72 0.45 12.54
C GLY A 8 -9.52 -0.29 11.23
N LEU A 9 -9.14 0.41 10.17
CA LEU A 9 -8.86 -0.17 8.85
C LEU A 9 -7.45 0.17 8.40
N GLU A 10 -6.79 -0.82 7.83
CA GLU A 10 -5.56 -0.68 7.05
C GLU A 10 -5.90 -1.02 5.59
N ILE A 11 -5.69 -0.08 4.68
CA ILE A 11 -6.11 -0.21 3.28
C ILE A 11 -4.90 -0.02 2.38
N HIS A 12 -4.57 -1.06 1.61
CA HIS A 12 -3.53 -0.99 0.59
C HIS A 12 -4.09 -0.49 -0.74
N VAL A 13 -3.41 0.48 -1.31
CA VAL A 13 -3.74 1.09 -2.60
C VAL A 13 -2.59 0.87 -3.56
N GLN A 14 -2.81 0.11 -4.62
CA GLN A 14 -1.84 0.02 -5.70
C GLN A 14 -1.85 1.31 -6.53
N LEU A 15 -0.67 1.87 -6.76
CA LEU A 15 -0.51 3.08 -7.56
C LEU A 15 -0.30 2.72 -9.03
N ASN A 16 -0.99 3.44 -9.91
CA ASN A 16 -0.95 3.23 -11.36
C ASN A 16 0.25 3.90 -12.05
N THR A 17 1.44 3.75 -11.47
CA THR A 17 2.69 4.21 -12.10
C THR A 17 3.09 3.31 -13.27
N LYS A 18 3.89 3.80 -14.21
CA LYS A 18 4.40 3.00 -15.33
C LYS A 18 5.51 2.05 -14.94
N SER A 19 6.24 2.36 -13.88
CA SER A 19 7.32 1.53 -13.35
C SER A 19 7.14 1.29 -11.85
N LYS A 20 7.81 0.28 -11.36
CA LYS A 20 7.80 -0.13 -9.95
C LYS A 20 8.39 0.93 -9.03
N ILE A 21 8.20 0.77 -7.71
CA ILE A 21 8.63 1.76 -6.73
C ILE A 21 10.16 1.92 -6.67
N PHE A 22 10.91 0.82 -6.84
CA PHE A 22 12.37 0.80 -6.66
C PHE A 22 13.15 0.29 -7.88
N SER A 23 12.46 0.02 -8.99
CA SER A 23 13.08 -0.44 -10.23
C SER A 23 12.37 0.14 -11.45
N GLY A 24 13.01 0.04 -12.62
CA GLY A 24 12.43 0.44 -13.89
C GLY A 24 11.51 -0.60 -14.54
N ALA A 25 11.25 -1.74 -13.88
CA ALA A 25 10.38 -2.77 -14.42
C ALA A 25 8.93 -2.27 -14.51
N SER A 26 8.19 -2.80 -15.48
CA SER A 26 6.81 -2.40 -15.75
C SER A 26 5.85 -2.84 -14.64
N THR A 27 4.83 -2.03 -14.39
CA THR A 27 3.68 -2.37 -13.54
C THR A 27 2.47 -2.85 -14.33
N ALA A 28 2.57 -3.00 -15.65
CA ALA A 28 1.46 -3.41 -16.50
C ALA A 28 0.92 -4.78 -16.11
N PHE A 29 -0.40 -4.88 -16.00
CA PHE A 29 -1.09 -6.12 -15.65
C PHE A 29 -1.22 -7.05 -16.85
N GLY A 30 -1.24 -8.39 -16.62
CA GLY A 30 -1.59 -9.40 -17.63
C GLY A 30 -0.42 -9.89 -18.47
N ALA A 31 0.84 -9.59 -18.09
CA ALA A 31 2.00 -10.19 -18.73
C ALA A 31 2.22 -11.65 -18.30
N GLU A 32 2.99 -12.40 -19.09
CA GLU A 32 3.45 -13.75 -18.73
C GLU A 32 4.20 -13.74 -17.39
N PRO A 33 4.13 -14.81 -16.60
CA PRO A 33 4.79 -14.88 -15.30
C PRO A 33 6.27 -14.47 -15.36
N ASN A 34 6.70 -13.62 -14.43
CA ASN A 34 8.06 -13.09 -14.30
C ASN A 34 8.55 -12.20 -15.48
N ALA A 35 7.71 -11.85 -16.44
CA ALA A 35 8.10 -10.97 -17.55
C ALA A 35 8.49 -9.55 -17.07
N HIS A 36 7.96 -9.12 -15.93
CA HIS A 36 8.24 -7.81 -15.32
C HIS A 36 9.10 -7.93 -14.04
N ALA A 37 9.77 -9.05 -13.82
CA ALA A 37 10.74 -9.20 -12.73
C ALA A 37 12.08 -8.57 -13.13
N SER A 38 12.60 -7.65 -12.32
CA SER A 38 13.94 -7.11 -12.49
C SER A 38 14.94 -7.73 -11.51
N VAL A 39 16.19 -7.35 -11.64
CA VAL A 39 17.26 -7.76 -10.70
C VAL A 39 16.99 -7.33 -9.26
N VAL A 40 16.20 -6.26 -9.07
CA VAL A 40 15.80 -5.78 -7.73
C VAL A 40 14.78 -6.72 -7.11
N GLU A 41 13.71 -7.09 -7.82
CA GLU A 41 12.67 -8.01 -7.33
C GLU A 41 13.23 -9.43 -7.13
N CYS A 42 14.17 -9.83 -7.97
CA CYS A 42 14.89 -11.13 -7.85
C CYS A 42 15.91 -11.14 -6.71
N ALA A 43 16.14 -10.03 -6.04
CA ALA A 43 17.10 -9.90 -4.94
C ALA A 43 18.55 -10.29 -5.33
N LEU A 44 18.98 -9.96 -6.54
CA LEU A 44 20.35 -10.28 -6.95
C LEU A 44 21.37 -9.52 -6.11
N PRO A 45 22.53 -10.13 -5.78
CA PRO A 45 23.54 -9.48 -4.97
C PRO A 45 24.05 -8.17 -5.57
N GLY A 46 24.17 -7.14 -4.74
CA GLY A 46 24.71 -5.83 -5.13
C GLY A 46 23.69 -4.86 -5.75
N VAL A 47 22.42 -5.25 -5.92
CA VAL A 47 21.39 -4.33 -6.40
C VAL A 47 20.98 -3.34 -5.31
N LEU A 48 20.70 -2.11 -5.72
CA LEU A 48 20.20 -1.06 -4.84
C LEU A 48 18.89 -0.51 -5.38
N PRO A 49 17.90 -0.24 -4.51
CA PRO A 49 16.62 0.37 -4.89
C PRO A 49 16.84 1.83 -5.31
N VAL A 50 16.10 2.26 -6.33
CA VAL A 50 16.03 3.66 -6.76
C VAL A 50 14.59 4.12 -6.76
N MET A 51 14.27 5.12 -5.93
CA MET A 51 12.91 5.59 -5.69
C MET A 51 12.26 6.18 -6.95
N ASN A 52 11.06 5.73 -7.25
CA ASN A 52 10.21 6.29 -8.30
C ASN A 52 9.57 7.60 -7.80
N ARG A 53 9.89 8.72 -8.46
CA ARG A 53 9.38 10.06 -8.12
C ARG A 53 7.86 10.14 -8.18
N GLU A 54 7.22 9.50 -9.16
CA GLU A 54 5.76 9.53 -9.34
C GLU A 54 5.01 8.98 -8.11
N VAL A 55 5.59 8.00 -7.41
CA VAL A 55 5.04 7.45 -6.16
C VAL A 55 4.98 8.51 -5.07
N VAL A 56 6.05 9.30 -4.92
CA VAL A 56 6.09 10.41 -3.96
C VAL A 56 5.04 11.47 -4.30
N GLU A 57 4.91 11.82 -5.57
CA GLU A 57 3.93 12.81 -6.04
C GLU A 57 2.49 12.35 -5.76
N LYS A 58 2.19 11.05 -5.96
CA LYS A 58 0.88 10.47 -5.64
C LYS A 58 0.63 10.40 -4.14
N ALA A 59 1.62 10.07 -3.34
CA ALA A 59 1.52 10.10 -1.87
C ALA A 59 1.23 11.52 -1.34
N ILE A 60 1.87 12.54 -1.90
CA ILE A 60 1.59 13.95 -1.56
C ILE A 60 0.16 14.33 -1.94
N LYS A 61 -0.31 13.94 -3.12
CA LYS A 61 -1.71 14.19 -3.54
C LYS A 61 -2.71 13.56 -2.58
N LEU A 62 -2.47 12.31 -2.15
CA LEU A 62 -3.30 11.66 -1.14
C LEU A 62 -3.29 12.43 0.18
N GLY A 63 -2.12 12.85 0.65
CA GLY A 63 -1.99 13.64 1.86
C GLY A 63 -2.79 14.96 1.80
N LEU A 64 -2.77 15.64 0.66
CA LEU A 64 -3.57 16.84 0.44
C LEU A 64 -5.08 16.54 0.43
N ALA A 65 -5.50 15.44 -0.21
CA ALA A 65 -6.91 15.02 -0.26
C ALA A 65 -7.47 14.66 1.13
N LEU A 66 -6.61 14.14 2.02
CA LEU A 66 -6.94 13.78 3.40
C LEU A 66 -6.75 14.94 4.39
N ASN A 67 -6.45 16.16 3.90
CA ASN A 67 -6.11 17.30 4.75
C ASN A 67 -5.04 16.96 5.81
N ALA A 68 -4.06 16.15 5.41
CA ALA A 68 -3.05 15.56 6.28
C ALA A 68 -1.76 16.39 6.30
N LYS A 69 -0.94 16.14 7.32
CA LYS A 69 0.43 16.64 7.37
C LYS A 69 1.32 15.84 6.43
N ILE A 70 2.02 16.53 5.53
CA ILE A 70 3.03 15.94 4.65
C ILE A 70 4.42 16.17 5.25
N ASN A 71 5.13 15.08 5.55
CA ASN A 71 6.45 15.14 6.16
C ASN A 71 7.53 15.39 5.11
N GLN A 72 8.23 16.52 5.21
CA GLN A 72 9.37 16.86 4.34
C GLN A 72 10.55 15.88 4.51
N LYS A 73 10.71 15.35 5.72
CA LYS A 73 11.65 14.27 6.03
C LYS A 73 10.85 13.02 6.32
N ASN A 74 10.98 12.03 5.46
CA ASN A 74 10.42 10.71 5.66
C ASN A 74 11.48 9.64 5.37
N VAL A 75 11.34 8.45 5.94
CA VAL A 75 12.39 7.42 5.93
C VAL A 75 11.77 6.08 5.58
N PHE A 76 12.47 5.30 4.77
CA PHE A 76 12.15 3.91 4.55
C PHE A 76 12.86 3.01 5.55
N ASP A 77 12.13 2.04 6.06
CA ASP A 77 12.55 0.97 6.94
C ASP A 77 12.49 -0.38 6.22
N ARG A 78 13.02 -1.42 6.85
CA ARG A 78 12.95 -2.78 6.36
C ARG A 78 12.09 -3.62 7.27
N LYS A 79 10.93 -4.05 6.78
CA LYS A 79 10.05 -5.01 7.44
C LYS A 79 10.51 -6.42 7.08
N ASN A 80 11.24 -7.05 7.97
CA ASN A 80 11.85 -8.37 7.72
C ASN A 80 10.84 -9.48 7.92
N TYR A 81 10.60 -10.26 6.88
CA TYR A 81 9.83 -11.51 6.91
C TYR A 81 10.19 -12.39 5.71
N PHE A 82 9.95 -13.70 5.82
CA PHE A 82 10.38 -14.67 4.81
C PHE A 82 9.16 -15.32 4.16
N TYR A 83 9.01 -15.03 2.88
CA TYR A 83 8.00 -15.65 2.02
C TYR A 83 8.61 -15.92 0.64
N PRO A 84 8.21 -17.02 -0.05
CA PRO A 84 8.77 -17.37 -1.37
C PRO A 84 8.59 -16.27 -2.42
N ASP A 85 7.49 -15.50 -2.36
CA ASP A 85 7.16 -14.40 -3.27
C ASP A 85 7.80 -13.06 -2.88
N LEU A 86 8.67 -13.06 -1.87
CA LEU A 86 9.52 -11.93 -1.45
C LEU A 86 10.98 -12.38 -1.34
N PRO A 87 11.71 -12.56 -2.46
CA PRO A 87 13.06 -13.14 -2.46
C PRO A 87 14.07 -12.38 -1.61
N LYS A 88 13.90 -11.08 -1.43
CA LYS A 88 14.78 -10.25 -0.58
C LYS A 88 14.72 -10.62 0.90
N GLY A 89 13.63 -11.26 1.36
CA GLY A 89 13.41 -11.54 2.78
C GLY A 89 13.03 -10.31 3.61
N TYR A 90 12.79 -9.17 2.98
CA TYR A 90 12.26 -7.96 3.61
C TYR A 90 11.44 -7.14 2.61
N GLN A 91 10.48 -6.40 3.12
CA GLN A 91 9.72 -5.39 2.41
C GLN A 91 10.25 -4.00 2.79
N ILE A 92 10.48 -3.15 1.79
CA ILE A 92 10.78 -1.75 2.04
C ILE A 92 9.46 -1.03 2.28
N SER A 93 9.33 -0.39 3.45
CA SER A 93 8.13 0.28 3.91
C SER A 93 8.51 1.50 4.74
N GLN A 94 7.56 2.19 5.36
CA GLN A 94 7.80 3.30 6.28
C GLN A 94 7.07 3.04 7.59
N LEU A 95 7.66 3.32 8.74
CA LEU A 95 7.06 3.15 10.06
C LEU A 95 7.10 4.43 10.89
N ASP A 96 8.29 4.80 11.40
CA ASP A 96 8.44 5.91 12.36
C ASP A 96 8.31 7.29 11.71
N LEU A 97 8.70 7.42 10.45
CA LEU A 97 8.67 8.68 9.70
C LEU A 97 7.98 8.49 8.35
N PRO A 98 6.66 8.26 8.31
CA PRO A 98 5.92 8.10 7.06
C PRO A 98 5.81 9.44 6.32
N ILE A 99 5.47 9.40 5.04
CA ILE A 99 5.31 10.60 4.21
C ILE A 99 4.06 11.40 4.60
N VAL A 100 2.99 10.74 5.05
CA VAL A 100 1.71 11.37 5.40
C VAL A 100 1.30 10.98 6.82
N GLU A 101 0.92 11.96 7.63
CA GLU A 101 0.44 11.77 9.00
C GLU A 101 -0.75 12.68 9.30
N HIS A 102 -1.54 12.30 10.29
CA HIS A 102 -2.61 13.12 10.88
C HIS A 102 -3.61 13.64 9.85
N GLY A 103 -4.09 12.74 8.99
CA GLY A 103 -5.15 13.05 8.03
C GLY A 103 -6.54 12.89 8.65
N GLN A 104 -7.55 13.30 7.87
CA GLN A 104 -8.96 13.18 8.23
C GLN A 104 -9.79 12.82 7.00
N LEU A 105 -10.79 11.98 7.19
CA LEU A 105 -11.74 11.62 6.15
C LEU A 105 -13.17 11.68 6.69
N GLU A 106 -14.01 12.47 6.04
CA GLU A 106 -15.44 12.55 6.36
C GLU A 106 -16.18 11.35 5.77
N ILE A 107 -17.04 10.73 6.58
CA ILE A 107 -17.93 9.66 6.18
C ILE A 107 -19.38 10.04 6.45
N VAL A 108 -20.31 9.52 5.62
CA VAL A 108 -21.74 9.73 5.77
C VAL A 108 -22.43 8.38 5.87
N VAL A 109 -23.21 8.18 6.93
CA VAL A 109 -24.01 6.96 7.17
C VAL A 109 -25.46 7.37 7.47
N GLY A 110 -26.35 7.19 6.53
CA GLY A 110 -27.70 7.74 6.62
C GLY A 110 -27.65 9.28 6.66
N ASP A 111 -28.19 9.88 7.69
CA ASP A 111 -28.17 11.34 7.91
C ASP A 111 -27.00 11.80 8.82
N ASP A 112 -26.22 10.86 9.33
CA ASP A 112 -25.11 11.15 10.24
C ASP A 112 -23.82 11.40 9.45
N VAL A 113 -23.10 12.45 9.83
CA VAL A 113 -21.78 12.81 9.32
C VAL A 113 -20.75 12.60 10.43
N LYS A 114 -19.67 11.89 10.13
CA LYS A 114 -18.59 11.62 11.08
C LYS A 114 -17.23 11.83 10.45
N MET A 115 -16.34 12.47 11.18
CA MET A 115 -14.93 12.57 10.80
C MET A 115 -14.16 11.40 11.38
N ILE A 116 -13.40 10.68 10.53
CA ILE A 116 -12.49 9.62 10.95
C ILE A 116 -11.07 10.10 10.75
N ASN A 117 -10.26 9.99 11.81
CA ASN A 117 -8.86 10.34 11.75
C ASN A 117 -8.06 9.24 11.01
N VAL A 118 -7.10 9.70 10.21
CA VAL A 118 -6.12 8.85 9.54
C VAL A 118 -4.78 9.03 10.26
N THR A 119 -4.29 7.96 10.87
CA THR A 119 -3.02 7.97 11.60
C THR A 119 -1.88 8.32 10.68
N ARG A 120 -1.80 7.61 9.53
CA ARG A 120 -0.76 7.78 8.52
C ARG A 120 -1.17 7.20 7.18
N ALA A 121 -0.48 7.63 6.14
CA ALA A 121 -0.35 6.88 4.91
C ALA A 121 1.14 6.78 4.56
N HIS A 122 1.61 5.59 4.26
CA HIS A 122 3.01 5.33 4.01
C HIS A 122 3.24 4.58 2.70
N MET A 123 4.43 4.82 2.11
CA MET A 123 4.84 4.18 0.87
C MET A 123 5.46 2.82 1.16
N GLU A 124 5.12 1.83 0.35
CA GLU A 124 5.71 0.50 0.40
C GLU A 124 5.68 -0.21 -0.95
N GLU A 125 6.33 -1.36 -1.04
CA GLU A 125 6.32 -2.22 -2.20
C GLU A 125 5.40 -3.43 -2.00
N ASP A 126 4.74 -3.88 -3.08
CA ASP A 126 3.96 -5.12 -3.05
C ASP A 126 4.89 -6.34 -3.13
N ALA A 127 4.43 -7.49 -2.61
CA ALA A 127 5.05 -8.78 -2.79
C ALA A 127 4.67 -9.41 -4.13
N GLY A 128 5.39 -10.45 -4.54
CA GLY A 128 5.02 -11.27 -5.68
C GLY A 128 3.77 -12.11 -5.43
N LYS A 129 3.58 -13.15 -6.21
CA LYS A 129 2.46 -14.07 -6.12
C LYS A 129 2.94 -15.52 -6.11
N SER A 130 2.46 -16.29 -5.15
CA SER A 130 2.59 -17.75 -5.17
C SER A 130 1.49 -18.36 -6.02
N VAL A 131 1.85 -19.22 -6.96
CA VAL A 131 0.95 -19.90 -7.91
C VAL A 131 0.90 -21.40 -7.58
N HIS A 132 -0.28 -21.92 -7.28
CA HIS A 132 -0.46 -23.31 -6.86
C HIS A 132 -1.15 -24.17 -7.94
N GLU A 133 -1.78 -23.55 -8.92
CA GLU A 133 -2.55 -24.25 -9.94
C GLU A 133 -1.66 -24.69 -11.12
N GLY A 134 -1.95 -25.87 -11.68
CA GLY A 134 -1.30 -26.38 -12.89
C GLY A 134 0.14 -26.88 -12.73
N LEU A 135 0.68 -26.98 -11.50
CA LEU A 135 2.08 -27.28 -11.23
C LEU A 135 2.33 -28.66 -10.58
N ASN A 136 1.38 -29.61 -10.68
CA ASN A 136 1.53 -30.99 -10.20
C ASN A 136 2.12 -31.10 -8.77
N GLY A 137 1.59 -30.31 -7.84
CA GLY A 137 2.01 -30.30 -6.44
C GLY A 137 3.24 -29.41 -6.13
N ALA A 138 3.79 -28.72 -7.11
CA ALA A 138 4.78 -27.69 -6.91
C ALA A 138 4.11 -26.30 -6.73
N THR A 139 4.85 -25.34 -6.18
CA THR A 139 4.45 -23.93 -6.11
C THR A 139 5.35 -23.10 -7.02
N GLY A 140 4.74 -22.40 -7.96
CA GLY A 140 5.44 -21.40 -8.79
C GLY A 140 5.50 -20.04 -8.09
N ILE A 141 6.47 -19.24 -8.44
CA ILE A 141 6.60 -17.86 -7.98
C ILE A 141 6.54 -16.93 -9.18
N ASP A 142 5.61 -15.98 -9.13
CA ASP A 142 5.48 -14.90 -10.12
C ASP A 142 5.81 -13.57 -9.44
N LEU A 143 6.88 -12.92 -9.89
CA LEU A 143 7.37 -11.65 -9.37
C LEU A 143 6.88 -10.43 -10.16
N ASN A 144 5.91 -10.59 -11.07
CA ASN A 144 5.37 -9.45 -11.82
C ASN A 144 4.78 -8.39 -10.91
N ARG A 145 4.10 -8.78 -9.84
CA ARG A 145 3.53 -7.86 -8.85
C ARG A 145 4.57 -7.32 -7.85
N ALA A 146 5.64 -8.07 -7.57
CA ALA A 146 6.68 -7.67 -6.63
C ALA A 146 7.25 -6.30 -7.00
N GLY A 147 7.33 -5.39 -6.04
CA GLY A 147 7.79 -4.02 -6.26
C GLY A 147 6.75 -3.07 -6.86
N THR A 148 5.51 -3.50 -7.11
CA THR A 148 4.41 -2.59 -7.45
C THR A 148 4.23 -1.58 -6.33
N PRO A 149 4.15 -0.27 -6.61
CA PRO A 149 4.03 0.73 -5.57
C PRO A 149 2.70 0.64 -4.85
N LEU A 150 2.75 0.67 -3.52
CA LEU A 150 1.59 0.74 -2.64
C LEU A 150 1.64 2.00 -1.77
N LEU A 151 0.44 2.48 -1.43
CA LEU A 151 0.21 3.33 -0.26
C LEU A 151 -0.66 2.53 0.70
N GLU A 152 -0.20 2.36 1.93
CA GLU A 152 -1.00 1.81 3.02
C GLU A 152 -1.57 2.95 3.84
N VAL A 153 -2.90 3.03 3.90
CA VAL A 153 -3.65 4.06 4.65
C VAL A 153 -4.19 3.43 5.91
N VAL A 154 -3.76 3.94 7.06
CA VAL A 154 -4.11 3.44 8.39
C VAL A 154 -5.04 4.43 9.08
N SER A 155 -6.27 4.00 9.40
CA SER A 155 -7.22 4.83 10.16
C SER A 155 -7.01 4.69 11.66
N GLU A 156 -7.44 5.69 12.43
CA GLU A 156 -7.66 5.51 13.86
C GLU A 156 -8.84 4.54 14.11
N PRO A 157 -8.86 3.79 15.24
CA PRO A 157 -9.91 2.82 15.56
C PRO A 157 -11.18 3.51 16.08
N GLU A 158 -11.74 4.41 15.29
CA GLU A 158 -12.87 5.27 15.68
C GLU A 158 -14.21 4.82 15.13
N MET A 159 -14.24 3.86 14.22
CA MET A 159 -15.49 3.31 13.68
C MET A 159 -16.13 2.33 14.64
N ARG A 160 -17.47 2.32 14.68
CA ARG A 160 -18.26 1.55 15.65
C ARG A 160 -19.25 0.58 15.00
N SER A 161 -19.35 0.60 13.67
CA SER A 161 -20.25 -0.28 12.91
C SER A 161 -19.68 -0.69 11.56
N ALA A 162 -20.19 -1.79 11.01
CA ALA A 162 -19.84 -2.21 9.64
C ALA A 162 -20.27 -1.16 8.60
N ALA A 163 -21.36 -0.44 8.85
CA ALA A 163 -21.81 0.64 7.96
C ALA A 163 -20.79 1.78 7.90
N GLU A 164 -20.23 2.20 9.04
CA GLU A 164 -19.17 3.20 9.09
C GLU A 164 -17.89 2.71 8.37
N ALA A 165 -17.50 1.45 8.55
CA ALA A 165 -16.34 0.88 7.87
C ALA A 165 -16.51 0.85 6.34
N VAL A 166 -17.70 0.48 5.85
CA VAL A 166 -18.03 0.52 4.41
C VAL A 166 -18.06 1.96 3.89
N ALA A 167 -18.62 2.90 4.65
CA ALA A 167 -18.66 4.32 4.26
C ALA A 167 -17.22 4.89 4.16
N TYR A 168 -16.35 4.57 5.14
CA TYR A 168 -14.95 4.95 5.12
C TYR A 168 -14.21 4.41 3.87
N ALA A 169 -14.33 3.11 3.62
CA ALA A 169 -13.69 2.50 2.46
C ALA A 169 -14.16 3.12 1.13
N LYS A 170 -15.45 3.42 1.00
CA LYS A 170 -16.02 4.10 -0.18
C LYS A 170 -15.53 5.55 -0.32
N ALA A 171 -15.50 6.31 0.76
CA ALA A 171 -15.04 7.70 0.76
C ALA A 171 -13.55 7.77 0.38
N LEU A 172 -12.73 6.88 0.95
CA LEU A 172 -11.31 6.77 0.60
C LEU A 172 -11.14 6.39 -0.88
N HIS A 173 -11.88 5.39 -1.36
CA HIS A 173 -11.82 4.96 -2.77
C HIS A 173 -12.16 6.12 -3.72
N LEU A 174 -13.21 6.90 -3.43
CA LEU A 174 -13.57 8.08 -4.23
C LEU A 174 -12.47 9.15 -4.23
N SER A 175 -11.81 9.37 -3.10
CA SER A 175 -10.67 10.30 -2.99
C SER A 175 -9.50 9.87 -3.86
N LEU A 176 -9.31 8.56 -4.06
CA LEU A 176 -8.21 7.97 -4.84
C LEU A 176 -8.41 8.01 -6.36
N ILE A 177 -9.64 8.16 -6.85
CA ILE A 177 -9.93 8.19 -8.30
C ILE A 177 -9.18 9.32 -9.02
N HIS A 178 -8.89 10.40 -8.32
CA HIS A 178 -8.24 11.60 -8.88
C HIS A 178 -6.72 11.64 -8.59
N ILE A 179 -6.16 10.62 -7.99
CA ILE A 179 -4.75 10.51 -7.60
C ILE A 179 -4.00 9.57 -8.51
#